data_68e0238144c03a6edd64e5beec9e0e97
#
_entry.id   68e0238144c03a6edd64e5beec9e0e97
#
_cell.length_a   1.000
_cell.length_b   1.000
_cell.length_c   1.000
_cell.angle_alpha   90.00
_cell.angle_beta   90.00
_cell.angle_gamma   90.00
#
_symmetry.space_group_name_H-M   'P 1'
#
loop_
_entity.id
_entity.type
_entity.pdbx_description
1 polymer ?
#
loop_
_entity_poly.entity_id
_entity_poly.type
_entity_poly.pdbx_seq_one_letter_code
_entity_poly.pdbx_strand_id
1 'polypeptide(L)'
;MNFSSICCIHCDNEGDDIAFEKALKLASQTGAKLDLIAVAEEVPATLLERLVTLGTEPEDLSGEQALKERLSQLASMAQRQGVEATFDVLRGSPFSQIVERVAARGHDLVIKPTEPASFMRQVFFGHLDRQLIRRCGCPVWIENPAKWSQRGRVLAAVDPSPYVEDREALPERESLNLAILQTAARVSEVFDAELHVVHVWSHPLESKLRGRVELSDAAIDAYGESIKHDHQRAFTDLVAPFMQRVTGMRMLKGHTGEQIALLAKEESIDVIVMGTVCRTGIAGMLIGNTAETVLDCVTCSVVALKPTPRDE
;
A
#
# COMPACT_ATOMS: atom_id res chain seq x y z
N MET A 1 5.47 2.29 13.78
CA MET A 1 5.04 3.58 13.20
C MET A 1 3.72 3.99 13.84
N ASN A 2 3.60 5.20 14.38
CA ASN A 2 2.34 5.73 14.88
C ASN A 2 1.83 6.74 13.85
N PHE A 3 0.63 6.52 13.35
CA PHE A 3 -0.02 7.50 12.49
C PHE A 3 -0.58 8.64 13.36
N SER A 4 -0.35 9.88 12.92
CA SER A 4 -0.80 11.10 13.59
C SER A 4 -1.78 11.92 12.74
N SER A 5 -1.75 11.74 11.43
CA SER A 5 -2.58 12.50 10.49
C SER A 5 -2.92 11.65 9.26
N ILE A 6 -4.18 11.24 9.17
CA ILE A 6 -4.69 10.35 8.12
C ILE A 6 -5.53 11.15 7.13
N CYS A 7 -5.20 11.06 5.84
CA CYS A 7 -6.03 11.53 4.75
C CYS A 7 -6.88 10.39 4.20
N CYS A 8 -8.20 10.46 4.35
CA CYS A 8 -9.13 9.48 3.79
C CYS A 8 -9.84 10.07 2.57
N ILE A 9 -9.71 9.39 1.44
CA ILE A 9 -10.23 9.85 0.15
C ILE A 9 -11.57 9.18 -0.10
N HIS A 10 -12.58 9.98 -0.40
CA HIS A 10 -13.89 9.54 -0.85
C HIS A 10 -13.98 9.63 -2.37
N CYS A 11 -14.33 8.55 -3.03
CA CYS A 11 -14.30 8.38 -4.49
C CYS A 11 -15.70 8.21 -5.11
N ASP A 12 -16.76 8.32 -4.30
CA ASP A 12 -18.16 8.06 -4.69
C ASP A 12 -18.35 6.64 -5.26
N ASN A 13 -17.83 5.64 -4.54
CA ASN A 13 -17.93 4.24 -4.92
C ASN A 13 -18.25 3.32 -3.73
N GLU A 14 -18.55 2.05 -4.02
CA GLU A 14 -18.96 1.05 -3.02
C GLU A 14 -17.91 0.77 -1.93
N GLY A 15 -16.64 1.12 -2.17
CA GLY A 15 -15.55 0.91 -1.21
C GLY A 15 -15.40 2.02 -0.19
N ASP A 16 -16.06 3.17 -0.38
CA ASP A 16 -15.86 4.37 0.45
C ASP A 16 -16.18 4.13 1.93
N ASP A 17 -17.28 3.44 2.22
CA ASP A 17 -17.68 3.19 3.60
C ASP A 17 -16.66 2.28 4.32
N ILE A 18 -16.13 1.28 3.62
CA ILE A 18 -15.12 0.37 4.18
C ILE A 18 -13.80 1.11 4.41
N ALA A 19 -13.35 1.92 3.45
CA ALA A 19 -12.15 2.74 3.58
C ALA A 19 -12.28 3.74 4.74
N PHE A 20 -13.45 4.39 4.88
CA PHE A 20 -13.74 5.27 6.01
C PHE A 20 -13.74 4.52 7.35
N GLU A 21 -14.36 3.35 7.45
CA GLU A 21 -14.34 2.53 8.67
C GLU A 21 -12.92 2.14 9.08
N LYS A 22 -12.06 1.79 8.10
CA LYS A 22 -10.64 1.51 8.36
C LYS A 22 -9.91 2.74 8.87
N ALA A 23 -10.09 3.89 8.20
CA ALA A 23 -9.49 5.16 8.61
C ALA A 23 -9.93 5.59 10.01
N LEU A 24 -11.23 5.50 10.28
CA LEU A 24 -11.82 5.86 11.56
C LEU A 24 -11.31 4.98 12.70
N LYS A 25 -11.29 3.65 12.51
CA LYS A 25 -10.79 2.70 13.50
C LYS A 25 -9.30 2.94 13.78
N LEU A 26 -8.51 3.16 12.73
CA LEU A 26 -7.09 3.45 12.89
C LEU A 26 -6.89 4.77 13.63
N ALA A 27 -7.59 5.86 13.25
CA ALA A 27 -7.52 7.14 13.90
C ALA A 27 -7.92 7.08 15.38
N SER A 28 -9.01 6.40 15.70
CA SER A 28 -9.50 6.20 17.07
C SER A 28 -8.47 5.48 17.96
N GLN A 29 -7.77 4.49 17.43
CA GLN A 29 -6.80 3.69 18.19
C GLN A 29 -5.40 4.32 18.27
N THR A 30 -5.07 5.24 17.36
CA THR A 30 -3.76 5.91 17.32
C THR A 30 -3.80 7.33 17.85
N GLY A 31 -4.98 7.92 18.01
CA GLY A 31 -5.16 9.34 18.30
C GLY A 31 -4.88 10.25 17.09
N ALA A 32 -4.86 9.70 15.89
CA ALA A 32 -4.62 10.46 14.67
C ALA A 32 -5.78 11.38 14.32
N LYS A 33 -5.46 12.51 13.71
CA LYS A 33 -6.45 13.39 13.07
C LYS A 33 -6.89 12.78 11.73
N LEU A 34 -8.14 12.97 11.37
CA LEU A 34 -8.74 12.46 10.14
C LEU A 34 -9.13 13.62 9.23
N ASP A 35 -8.55 13.68 8.03
CA ASP A 35 -8.93 14.64 6.98
C ASP A 35 -9.67 13.87 5.88
N LEU A 36 -10.96 14.14 5.72
CA LEU A 36 -11.82 13.51 4.73
C LEU A 36 -11.86 14.39 3.48
N ILE A 37 -11.43 13.88 2.35
CA ILE A 37 -11.42 14.65 1.11
C ILE A 37 -12.14 13.91 -0.01
N ALA A 38 -12.80 14.65 -0.87
CA ALA A 38 -13.24 14.23 -2.20
C ALA A 38 -12.68 15.21 -3.24
N VAL A 39 -12.56 14.77 -4.47
CA VAL A 39 -12.17 15.65 -5.57
C VAL A 39 -13.28 15.67 -6.60
N ALA A 40 -13.92 16.83 -6.76
CA ALA A 40 -14.86 17.08 -7.82
C ALA A 40 -14.08 17.37 -9.12
N GLU A 41 -14.31 16.55 -10.15
CA GLU A 41 -13.69 16.78 -11.45
C GLU A 41 -14.31 18.01 -12.11
N GLU A 42 -13.46 18.82 -12.72
CA GLU A 42 -13.92 19.97 -13.50
C GLU A 42 -14.57 19.48 -14.80
N VAL A 43 -15.85 19.79 -14.97
CA VAL A 43 -16.54 19.54 -16.25
C VAL A 43 -16.05 20.60 -17.26
N PRO A 44 -15.49 20.21 -18.42
CA PRO A 44 -15.04 21.16 -19.42
C PRO A 44 -16.13 22.14 -19.83
N ALA A 45 -15.79 23.44 -19.92
CA ALA A 45 -16.75 24.52 -20.23
C ALA A 45 -17.58 24.22 -21.50
N THR A 46 -16.95 23.60 -22.50
CA THR A 46 -17.62 23.21 -23.75
C THR A 46 -18.70 22.14 -23.58
N LEU A 47 -18.56 21.27 -22.56
CA LEU A 47 -19.58 20.30 -22.19
C LEU A 47 -20.67 20.93 -21.34
N LEU A 48 -20.31 21.86 -20.43
CA LEU A 48 -21.24 22.62 -19.63
C LEU A 48 -22.19 23.44 -20.51
N GLU A 49 -21.69 24.15 -21.55
CA GLU A 49 -22.51 24.88 -22.47
C GLU A 49 -23.53 24.00 -23.22
N ARG A 50 -23.15 22.79 -23.60
CA ARG A 50 -24.05 21.83 -24.23
C ARG A 50 -25.12 21.33 -23.27
N LEU A 51 -24.76 21.06 -22.01
CA LEU A 51 -25.69 20.54 -21.00
C LEU A 51 -26.69 21.61 -20.55
N VAL A 52 -26.25 22.84 -20.41
CA VAL A 52 -27.14 23.99 -20.15
C VAL A 52 -28.16 24.17 -21.26
N THR A 53 -27.75 23.95 -22.52
CA THR A 53 -28.67 23.99 -23.69
C THR A 53 -29.73 22.89 -23.65
N LEU A 54 -29.45 21.79 -22.90
CA LEU A 54 -30.39 20.70 -22.68
C LEU A 54 -31.25 20.87 -21.40
N GLY A 55 -31.16 22.03 -20.73
CA GLY A 55 -31.95 22.38 -19.55
C GLY A 55 -31.43 21.82 -18.23
N THR A 56 -30.13 21.47 -18.18
CA THR A 56 -29.49 21.01 -16.94
C THR A 56 -28.82 22.21 -16.23
N GLU A 57 -29.14 22.44 -14.97
CA GLU A 57 -28.49 23.50 -14.18
C GLU A 57 -27.01 23.13 -13.91
N PRO A 58 -26.04 24.05 -14.13
CA PRO A 58 -24.61 23.79 -13.96
C PRO A 58 -24.20 23.34 -12.54
N GLU A 59 -24.92 23.78 -11.52
CA GLU A 59 -24.65 23.45 -10.12
C GLU A 59 -24.93 21.98 -9.79
N ASP A 60 -25.88 21.34 -10.48
CA ASP A 60 -26.23 19.93 -10.29
C ASP A 60 -25.22 18.95 -10.93
N LEU A 61 -24.38 19.46 -11.85
CA LEU A 61 -23.49 18.61 -12.64
C LEU A 61 -22.17 18.23 -11.94
N SER A 62 -21.75 19.04 -10.98
CA SER A 62 -20.48 18.77 -10.28
C SER A 62 -20.59 17.70 -9.20
N GLY A 63 -21.80 17.41 -8.74
CA GLY A 63 -22.03 16.56 -7.54
C GLY A 63 -21.38 17.12 -6.25
N GLU A 64 -20.79 18.31 -6.31
CA GLU A 64 -19.99 18.87 -5.21
C GLU A 64 -20.80 19.02 -3.93
N GLN A 65 -22.05 19.48 -4.04
CA GLN A 65 -22.92 19.64 -2.89
C GLN A 65 -23.22 18.30 -2.21
N ALA A 66 -23.50 17.28 -2.98
CA ALA A 66 -23.74 15.92 -2.49
C ALA A 66 -22.47 15.35 -1.81
N LEU A 67 -21.30 15.53 -2.41
CA LEU A 67 -20.02 15.14 -1.80
C LEU A 67 -19.78 15.88 -0.49
N LYS A 68 -20.06 17.17 -0.44
CA LYS A 68 -19.90 18.00 0.77
C LYS A 68 -20.81 17.55 1.90
N GLU A 69 -22.07 17.25 1.59
CA GLU A 69 -23.04 16.70 2.55
C GLU A 69 -22.58 15.33 3.06
N ARG A 70 -22.13 14.45 2.17
CA ARG A 70 -21.63 13.13 2.53
C ARG A 70 -20.40 13.22 3.45
N LEU A 71 -19.40 14.00 3.09
CA LEU A 71 -18.19 14.20 3.91
C LEU A 71 -18.50 14.81 5.27
N SER A 72 -19.43 15.77 5.32
CA SER A 72 -19.91 16.37 6.57
C SER A 72 -20.54 15.34 7.51
N GLN A 73 -21.34 14.42 6.97
CA GLN A 73 -21.92 13.31 7.73
C GLN A 73 -20.83 12.39 8.29
N LEU A 74 -19.84 12.00 7.45
CA LEU A 74 -18.73 11.14 7.86
C LEU A 74 -17.86 11.82 8.94
N ALA A 75 -17.55 13.12 8.78
CA ALA A 75 -16.82 13.88 9.77
C ALA A 75 -17.58 13.94 11.11
N SER A 76 -18.90 14.17 11.07
CA SER A 76 -19.73 14.14 12.25
C SER A 76 -19.78 12.77 12.93
N MET A 77 -19.73 11.67 12.16
CA MET A 77 -19.61 10.30 12.70
C MET A 77 -18.27 10.09 13.41
N ALA A 78 -17.16 10.55 12.82
CA ALA A 78 -15.84 10.47 13.41
C ALA A 78 -15.74 11.27 14.72
N GLN A 79 -16.26 12.48 14.72
CA GLN A 79 -16.29 13.35 15.91
C GLN A 79 -17.10 12.74 17.06
N ARG A 80 -18.24 12.09 16.77
CA ARG A 80 -19.01 11.36 17.79
C ARG A 80 -18.25 10.20 18.41
N GLN A 81 -17.25 9.65 17.72
CA GLN A 81 -16.35 8.62 18.24
C GLN A 81 -15.07 9.20 18.87
N GLY A 82 -15.01 10.51 19.07
CA GLY A 82 -13.87 11.19 19.70
C GLY A 82 -12.67 11.42 18.80
N VAL A 83 -12.83 11.24 17.47
CA VAL A 83 -11.75 11.49 16.50
C VAL A 83 -11.86 12.93 15.98
N GLU A 84 -10.74 13.69 16.04
CA GLU A 84 -10.65 15.02 15.41
C GLU A 84 -10.73 14.84 13.88
N ALA A 85 -11.84 15.28 13.29
CA ALA A 85 -12.09 15.12 11.86
C ALA A 85 -12.38 16.45 11.17
N THR A 86 -11.76 16.67 10.04
CA THR A 86 -12.03 17.75 9.08
C THR A 86 -12.47 17.17 7.75
N PHE A 87 -13.10 17.99 6.90
CA PHE A 87 -13.46 17.57 5.55
C PHE A 87 -13.36 18.70 4.55
N ASP A 88 -13.15 18.35 3.27
CA ASP A 88 -13.10 19.32 2.17
C ASP A 88 -13.45 18.65 0.84
N VAL A 89 -14.01 19.41 -0.10
CA VAL A 89 -14.20 19.01 -1.49
C VAL A 89 -13.26 19.85 -2.36
N LEU A 90 -12.24 19.21 -2.89
CA LEU A 90 -11.23 19.82 -3.75
C LEU A 90 -11.72 19.83 -5.20
N ARG A 91 -11.20 20.76 -6.03
CA ARG A 91 -11.55 20.86 -7.45
C ARG A 91 -10.32 20.67 -8.31
N GLY A 92 -10.46 19.93 -9.42
CA GLY A 92 -9.42 19.73 -10.41
C GLY A 92 -8.99 18.30 -10.60
N SER A 93 -7.72 18.08 -10.98
CA SER A 93 -7.18 16.73 -11.19
C SER A 93 -7.04 15.96 -9.87
N PRO A 94 -7.67 14.80 -9.69
CA PRO A 94 -7.64 14.05 -8.44
C PRO A 94 -6.22 13.80 -7.93
N PHE A 95 -5.32 13.36 -8.80
CA PHE A 95 -3.94 13.08 -8.41
C PHE A 95 -3.22 14.32 -7.83
N SER A 96 -3.28 15.45 -8.54
CA SER A 96 -2.59 16.68 -8.13
C SER A 96 -3.15 17.20 -6.81
N GLN A 97 -4.48 17.27 -6.70
CA GLN A 97 -5.15 17.78 -5.51
C GLN A 97 -4.86 16.94 -4.26
N ILE A 98 -4.85 15.62 -4.40
CA ILE A 98 -4.53 14.72 -3.29
C ILE A 98 -3.07 14.91 -2.84
N VAL A 99 -2.12 14.89 -3.77
CA VAL A 99 -0.69 15.01 -3.44
C VAL A 99 -0.37 16.37 -2.81
N GLU A 100 -0.93 17.47 -3.34
CA GLU A 100 -0.79 18.80 -2.78
C GLU A 100 -1.39 18.88 -1.36
N ARG A 101 -2.58 18.31 -1.17
CA ARG A 101 -3.25 18.27 0.15
C ARG A 101 -2.42 17.51 1.17
N VAL A 102 -1.91 16.34 0.78
CA VAL A 102 -1.06 15.50 1.65
C VAL A 102 0.19 16.25 2.06
N ALA A 103 0.87 16.92 1.13
CA ALA A 103 2.08 17.70 1.42
C ALA A 103 1.78 18.92 2.29
N ALA A 104 0.73 19.67 1.96
CA ALA A 104 0.38 20.92 2.66
C ALA A 104 -0.04 20.68 4.12
N ARG A 105 -0.66 19.54 4.42
CA ARG A 105 -1.12 19.21 5.78
C ARG A 105 -0.22 18.23 6.53
N GLY A 106 0.82 17.72 5.88
CA GLY A 106 1.77 16.79 6.49
C GLY A 106 1.13 15.46 6.90
N HIS A 107 0.22 14.92 6.06
CA HIS A 107 -0.37 13.62 6.33
C HIS A 107 0.68 12.52 6.28
N ASP A 108 0.58 11.57 7.20
CA ASP A 108 1.49 10.43 7.33
C ASP A 108 0.87 9.10 6.86
N LEU A 109 -0.39 9.13 6.42
CA LEU A 109 -1.07 8.02 5.76
C LEU A 109 -2.18 8.54 4.84
N VAL A 110 -2.27 7.99 3.63
CA VAL A 110 -3.43 8.13 2.75
C VAL A 110 -4.19 6.81 2.75
N ILE A 111 -5.52 6.87 2.93
CA ILE A 111 -6.41 5.71 2.76
C ILE A 111 -7.41 6.04 1.66
N LYS A 112 -7.51 5.15 0.67
CA LYS A 112 -8.39 5.30 -0.48
C LYS A 112 -9.00 3.94 -0.85
N PRO A 113 -10.31 3.86 -1.17
CA PRO A 113 -10.86 2.65 -1.76
C PRO A 113 -10.26 2.42 -3.16
N THR A 114 -10.21 1.16 -3.59
CA THR A 114 -9.84 0.83 -4.98
C THR A 114 -10.82 1.47 -5.95
N GLU A 115 -10.34 1.80 -7.15
CA GLU A 115 -11.24 2.18 -8.24
C GLU A 115 -12.12 0.97 -8.64
N PRO A 116 -13.40 1.21 -9.03
CA PRO A 116 -14.25 0.13 -9.51
C PRO A 116 -13.58 -0.58 -10.69
N ALA A 117 -13.50 -1.91 -10.64
CA ALA A 117 -12.99 -2.69 -11.76
C ALA A 117 -13.87 -2.43 -12.99
N SER A 118 -13.28 -1.95 -14.08
CA SER A 118 -14.02 -1.89 -15.35
C SER A 118 -14.39 -3.30 -15.77
N PHE A 119 -15.61 -3.50 -16.30
CA PHE A 119 -16.22 -4.80 -16.63
C PHE A 119 -15.37 -5.74 -17.51
N MET A 120 -14.26 -5.25 -18.08
CA MET A 120 -13.36 -5.99 -18.97
C MET A 120 -11.97 -6.31 -18.42
N ARG A 121 -11.59 -5.86 -17.21
CA ARG A 121 -10.27 -6.13 -16.63
C ARG A 121 -10.40 -6.51 -15.16
N GLN A 122 -9.86 -7.67 -14.80
CA GLN A 122 -9.63 -8.10 -13.41
C GLN A 122 -8.49 -7.28 -12.74
N VAL A 123 -8.36 -6.00 -13.06
CA VAL A 123 -7.33 -5.14 -12.50
C VAL A 123 -7.93 -4.40 -11.32
N PHE A 124 -7.52 -4.78 -10.12
CA PHE A 124 -8.04 -4.25 -8.87
C PHE A 124 -7.47 -2.87 -8.50
N PHE A 125 -6.34 -2.46 -9.09
CA PHE A 125 -5.70 -1.17 -8.81
C PHE A 125 -5.72 -0.29 -10.05
N GLY A 126 -6.46 0.81 -9.96
CA GLY A 126 -6.65 1.75 -11.04
C GLY A 126 -5.44 2.65 -11.31
N HIS A 127 -5.61 3.57 -12.25
CA HIS A 127 -4.54 4.48 -12.65
C HIS A 127 -4.16 5.45 -11.51
N LEU A 128 -5.16 6.01 -10.82
CA LEU A 128 -4.95 6.91 -9.69
C LEU A 128 -4.26 6.19 -8.51
N ASP A 129 -4.66 4.93 -8.22
CA ASP A 129 -4.04 4.13 -7.16
C ASP A 129 -2.54 3.99 -7.39
N ARG A 130 -2.14 3.61 -8.62
CA ARG A 130 -0.74 3.45 -9.00
C ARG A 130 0.02 4.78 -8.98
N GLN A 131 -0.61 5.88 -9.39
CA GLN A 131 0.01 7.21 -9.33
C GLN A 131 0.26 7.65 -7.89
N LEU A 132 -0.70 7.43 -6.98
CA LEU A 132 -0.55 7.75 -5.55
C LEU A 132 0.56 6.90 -4.94
N ILE A 133 0.57 5.59 -5.16
CA ILE A 133 1.63 4.69 -4.70
C ILE A 133 3.00 5.16 -5.22
N ARG A 134 3.10 5.66 -6.44
CA ARG A 134 4.36 6.17 -7.02
C ARG A 134 4.83 7.48 -6.41
N ARG A 135 3.92 8.44 -6.19
CA ARG A 135 4.30 9.85 -6.01
C ARG A 135 3.86 10.46 -4.70
N CYS A 136 2.95 9.84 -3.94
CA CYS A 136 2.56 10.36 -2.64
C CYS A 136 3.77 10.35 -1.68
N GLY A 137 3.95 11.40 -0.91
CA GLY A 137 5.09 11.55 0.01
C GLY A 137 5.00 10.70 1.27
N CYS A 138 3.86 10.10 1.55
CA CYS A 138 3.61 9.24 2.70
C CYS A 138 3.12 7.85 2.27
N PRO A 139 3.01 6.88 3.19
CA PRO A 139 2.36 5.58 2.96
C PRO A 139 0.96 5.73 2.35
N VAL A 140 0.63 4.82 1.43
CA VAL A 140 -0.66 4.78 0.75
C VAL A 140 -1.32 3.42 0.99
N TRP A 141 -2.48 3.44 1.61
CA TRP A 141 -3.34 2.27 1.79
C TRP A 141 -4.46 2.30 0.75
N ILE A 142 -4.43 1.37 -0.18
CA ILE A 142 -5.53 1.15 -1.10
C ILE A 142 -6.39 0.02 -0.54
N GLU A 143 -7.60 0.36 -0.14
CA GLU A 143 -8.54 -0.58 0.48
C GLU A 143 -9.38 -1.29 -0.58
N ASN A 144 -9.40 -2.61 -0.54
CA ASN A 144 -10.31 -3.41 -1.34
C ASN A 144 -11.68 -3.48 -0.64
N PRO A 145 -12.81 -3.34 -1.35
CA PRO A 145 -14.15 -3.36 -0.75
C PRO A 145 -14.57 -4.73 -0.21
N ALA A 146 -13.80 -5.79 -0.47
CA ALA A 146 -14.08 -7.09 0.12
C ALA A 146 -13.94 -7.02 1.65
N LYS A 147 -14.93 -7.58 2.34
CA LYS A 147 -14.87 -7.66 3.81
C LYS A 147 -13.70 -8.56 4.23
N TRP A 148 -12.95 -8.11 5.21
CA TRP A 148 -11.92 -8.93 5.85
C TRP A 148 -12.54 -10.20 6.44
N SER A 149 -11.76 -11.26 6.48
CA SER A 149 -12.11 -12.50 7.17
C SER A 149 -12.43 -12.23 8.64
N GLN A 150 -13.15 -13.12 9.31
CA GLN A 150 -13.52 -12.95 10.73
C GLN A 150 -12.31 -12.68 11.62
N ARG A 151 -11.18 -13.30 11.30
CA ARG A 151 -9.89 -13.05 11.93
C ARG A 151 -8.97 -12.56 10.82
N GLY A 152 -8.91 -11.23 10.65
CA GLY A 152 -8.15 -10.59 9.58
C GLY A 152 -6.70 -11.10 9.51
N ARG A 153 -6.10 -11.11 8.32
CA ARG A 153 -4.71 -11.52 8.10
C ARG A 153 -3.93 -10.42 7.41
N VAL A 154 -2.88 -9.98 8.08
CA VAL A 154 -1.92 -8.98 7.60
C VAL A 154 -0.66 -9.67 7.16
N LEU A 155 -0.19 -9.44 5.94
CA LEU A 155 1.06 -9.96 5.42
C LEU A 155 2.09 -8.85 5.29
N ALA A 156 3.18 -8.92 6.04
CA ALA A 156 4.35 -8.06 5.87
C ALA A 156 5.31 -8.68 4.87
N ALA A 157 5.53 -8.04 3.72
CA ALA A 157 6.48 -8.50 2.70
C ALA A 157 7.80 -7.72 2.83
N VAL A 158 8.86 -8.41 3.31
CA VAL A 158 10.17 -7.81 3.62
C VAL A 158 11.29 -8.36 2.74
N ASP A 159 12.33 -7.57 2.53
CA ASP A 159 13.54 -7.98 1.80
C ASP A 159 14.81 -7.79 2.64
N PRO A 160 15.10 -8.70 3.57
CA PRO A 160 16.34 -8.69 4.36
C PRO A 160 17.53 -9.31 3.62
N SER A 161 17.50 -9.41 2.29
CA SER A 161 18.55 -10.08 1.51
C SER A 161 19.95 -9.56 1.91
N PRO A 162 20.88 -10.44 2.27
CA PRO A 162 22.26 -10.04 2.59
C PRO A 162 23.05 -9.70 1.32
N TYR A 163 22.53 -10.05 0.15
CA TYR A 163 23.17 -9.81 -1.14
C TYR A 163 22.63 -8.53 -1.78
N VAL A 164 23.39 -7.46 -1.66
CA VAL A 164 23.02 -6.12 -2.16
C VAL A 164 24.07 -5.68 -3.15
N GLU A 165 23.63 -5.31 -4.35
CA GLU A 165 24.52 -4.76 -5.39
C GLU A 165 25.02 -3.36 -4.98
N ASP A 166 24.13 -2.55 -4.40
CA ASP A 166 24.43 -1.21 -3.92
C ASP A 166 24.45 -1.17 -2.39
N ARG A 167 25.66 -1.09 -1.81
CA ARG A 167 25.84 -1.00 -0.36
C ARG A 167 25.39 0.33 0.23
N GLU A 168 25.32 1.39 -0.55
CA GLU A 168 24.85 2.70 -0.09
C GLU A 168 23.33 2.71 0.15
N ALA A 169 22.60 1.83 -0.55
CA ALA A 169 21.15 1.64 -0.36
C ALA A 169 20.78 0.76 0.86
N LEU A 170 21.75 0.14 1.54
CA LEU A 170 21.50 -0.75 2.68
C LEU A 170 20.72 -0.07 3.82
N PRO A 171 21.11 1.11 4.33
CA PRO A 171 20.41 1.74 5.44
C PRO A 171 18.94 2.09 5.11
N GLU A 172 18.66 2.52 3.87
CA GLU A 172 17.30 2.82 3.42
C GLU A 172 16.44 1.55 3.35
N ARG A 173 17.02 0.44 2.89
CA ARG A 173 16.33 -0.84 2.83
C ARG A 173 16.05 -1.41 4.21
N GLU A 174 17.00 -1.33 5.14
CA GLU A 174 16.82 -1.74 6.52
C GLU A 174 15.73 -0.91 7.20
N SER A 175 15.77 0.41 7.03
CA SER A 175 14.74 1.33 7.52
C SER A 175 13.36 1.00 6.95
N LEU A 176 13.27 0.71 5.64
CA LEU A 176 12.03 0.33 4.99
C LEU A 176 11.49 -1.01 5.51
N ASN A 177 12.33 -2.03 5.68
CA ASN A 177 11.93 -3.31 6.26
C ASN A 177 11.36 -3.14 7.68
N LEU A 178 11.99 -2.31 8.50
CA LEU A 178 11.50 -2.00 9.85
C LEU A 178 10.17 -1.25 9.79
N ALA A 179 10.02 -0.26 8.89
CA ALA A 179 8.77 0.47 8.69
C ALA A 179 7.63 -0.45 8.24
N ILE A 180 7.90 -1.42 7.35
CA ILE A 180 6.94 -2.43 6.92
C ILE A 180 6.47 -3.26 8.12
N LEU A 181 7.39 -3.81 8.92
CA LEU A 181 7.05 -4.63 10.08
C LEU A 181 6.30 -3.83 11.15
N GLN A 182 6.73 -2.60 11.44
CA GLN A 182 6.05 -1.71 12.40
C GLN A 182 4.63 -1.37 11.94
N THR A 183 4.45 -1.07 10.65
CA THR A 183 3.14 -0.77 10.07
C THR A 183 2.24 -1.99 10.11
N ALA A 184 2.74 -3.15 9.67
CA ALA A 184 1.98 -4.40 9.67
C ALA A 184 1.58 -4.82 11.10
N ALA A 185 2.50 -4.71 12.07
CA ALA A 185 2.22 -4.97 13.47
C ALA A 185 1.17 -4.01 14.04
N ARG A 186 1.22 -2.72 13.65
CA ARG A 186 0.22 -1.74 14.09
C ARG A 186 -1.15 -2.02 13.49
N VAL A 187 -1.21 -2.33 12.18
CA VAL A 187 -2.45 -2.71 11.50
C VAL A 187 -3.03 -3.98 12.14
N SER A 188 -2.22 -5.02 12.37
CA SER A 188 -2.70 -6.26 13.00
C SER A 188 -3.25 -6.01 14.42
N GLU A 189 -2.60 -5.15 15.21
CA GLU A 189 -3.05 -4.77 16.55
C GLU A 189 -4.40 -4.04 16.52
N VAL A 190 -4.52 -3.00 15.68
CA VAL A 190 -5.74 -2.18 15.59
C VAL A 190 -6.94 -3.01 15.10
N PHE A 191 -6.71 -3.93 14.19
CA PHE A 191 -7.80 -4.72 13.59
C PHE A 191 -8.00 -6.11 14.23
N ASP A 192 -7.22 -6.46 15.26
CA ASP A 192 -7.22 -7.78 15.91
C ASP A 192 -6.98 -8.90 14.86
N ALA A 193 -5.98 -8.70 14.03
CA ALA A 193 -5.64 -9.56 12.91
C ALA A 193 -4.37 -10.38 13.16
N GLU A 194 -4.25 -11.53 12.50
CA GLU A 194 -3.02 -12.33 12.50
C GLU A 194 -1.94 -11.63 11.69
N LEU A 195 -0.71 -11.58 12.22
CA LEU A 195 0.44 -11.02 11.52
C LEU A 195 1.28 -12.15 10.91
N HIS A 196 1.36 -12.17 9.60
CA HIS A 196 2.23 -13.05 8.82
C HIS A 196 3.38 -12.23 8.22
N VAL A 197 4.56 -12.83 8.11
CA VAL A 197 5.73 -12.20 7.50
C VAL A 197 6.28 -13.10 6.41
N VAL A 198 6.54 -12.53 5.23
CA VAL A 198 7.13 -13.27 4.11
C VAL A 198 8.42 -12.62 3.63
N HIS A 199 9.41 -13.46 3.34
CA HIS A 199 10.59 -13.13 2.57
C HIS A 199 10.69 -14.07 1.38
N VAL A 200 10.87 -13.53 0.18
CA VAL A 200 11.09 -14.31 -1.03
C VAL A 200 12.54 -14.13 -1.47
N TRP A 201 13.24 -15.24 -1.59
CA TRP A 201 14.64 -15.27 -2.02
C TRP A 201 14.80 -15.93 -3.37
N SER A 202 15.86 -15.61 -4.07
CA SER A 202 16.22 -16.24 -5.33
C SER A 202 17.72 -16.55 -5.36
N HIS A 203 18.08 -17.49 -6.19
CA HIS A 203 19.46 -17.85 -6.46
C HIS A 203 19.86 -17.29 -7.85
N PRO A 204 20.35 -16.06 -7.92
CA PRO A 204 20.47 -15.33 -9.19
C PRO A 204 21.45 -15.99 -10.18
N LEU A 205 22.38 -16.81 -9.70
CA LEU A 205 23.37 -17.49 -10.51
C LEU A 205 23.05 -18.97 -10.80
N GLU A 206 21.99 -19.54 -10.25
CA GLU A 206 21.70 -20.97 -10.36
C GLU A 206 21.66 -21.45 -11.81
N SER A 207 20.91 -20.78 -12.68
CA SER A 207 20.83 -21.14 -14.09
C SER A 207 22.15 -20.97 -14.85
N LYS A 208 22.95 -19.97 -14.48
CA LYS A 208 24.27 -19.74 -15.08
C LYS A 208 25.29 -20.76 -14.62
N LEU A 209 25.21 -21.21 -13.37
CA LEU A 209 26.13 -22.18 -12.80
C LEU A 209 25.84 -23.59 -13.33
N ARG A 210 24.54 -23.99 -13.45
CA ARG A 210 24.16 -25.30 -14.01
C ARG A 210 24.53 -25.47 -15.50
N GLY A 211 24.81 -24.40 -16.21
CA GLY A 211 25.30 -24.43 -17.60
C GLY A 211 26.81 -24.49 -17.75
N ARG A 212 27.59 -24.43 -16.66
CA ARG A 212 29.05 -24.48 -16.69
C ARG A 212 29.57 -25.87 -16.40
N VAL A 213 30.32 -26.45 -17.35
CA VAL A 213 30.87 -27.81 -17.31
C VAL A 213 31.89 -28.00 -16.16
N GLU A 214 32.38 -26.92 -15.56
CA GLU A 214 33.45 -26.98 -14.56
C GLU A 214 32.96 -27.17 -13.12
N LEU A 215 31.66 -27.07 -12.86
CA LEU A 215 31.08 -27.26 -11.52
C LEU A 215 30.21 -28.50 -11.44
N SER A 216 30.43 -29.31 -10.41
CA SER A 216 29.55 -30.46 -10.14
C SER A 216 28.19 -30.00 -9.60
N ASP A 217 27.13 -30.75 -9.88
CA ASP A 217 25.77 -30.50 -9.32
C ASP A 217 25.82 -30.40 -7.80
N ALA A 218 26.60 -31.20 -7.12
CA ALA A 218 26.78 -31.19 -5.68
C ALA A 218 27.37 -29.85 -5.18
N ALA A 219 28.30 -29.24 -5.94
CA ALA A 219 28.87 -27.94 -5.59
C ALA A 219 27.85 -26.81 -5.79
N ILE A 220 27.03 -26.91 -6.83
CA ILE A 220 25.95 -25.94 -7.10
C ILE A 220 24.87 -26.02 -6.02
N ASP A 221 24.48 -27.23 -5.62
CA ASP A 221 23.49 -27.44 -4.57
C ASP A 221 24.01 -26.97 -3.20
N ALA A 222 25.27 -27.25 -2.84
CA ALA A 222 25.90 -26.77 -1.62
C ALA A 222 25.95 -25.23 -1.57
N TYR A 223 26.26 -24.59 -2.69
CA TYR A 223 26.22 -23.13 -2.82
C TYR A 223 24.80 -22.60 -2.64
N GLY A 224 23.80 -23.23 -3.26
CA GLY A 224 22.39 -22.88 -3.10
C GLY A 224 21.90 -22.96 -1.64
N GLU A 225 22.27 -24.00 -0.91
CA GLU A 225 21.96 -24.14 0.51
C GLU A 225 22.68 -23.08 1.39
N SER A 226 23.91 -22.69 1.04
CA SER A 226 24.59 -21.59 1.73
C SER A 226 23.84 -20.26 1.55
N ILE A 227 23.43 -19.93 0.32
CA ILE A 227 22.63 -18.74 0.00
C ILE A 227 21.32 -18.73 0.80
N LYS A 228 20.61 -19.86 0.81
CA LYS A 228 19.36 -20.02 1.57
C LYS A 228 19.58 -19.82 3.08
N HIS A 229 20.65 -20.35 3.62
CA HIS A 229 20.99 -20.19 5.03
C HIS A 229 21.26 -18.72 5.41
N ASP A 230 21.96 -17.99 4.57
CA ASP A 230 22.24 -16.56 4.78
C ASP A 230 20.94 -15.72 4.75
N HIS A 231 20.04 -16.01 3.79
CA HIS A 231 18.71 -15.40 3.74
C HIS A 231 17.87 -15.73 4.98
N GLN A 232 17.92 -16.99 5.43
CA GLN A 232 17.19 -17.42 6.62
C GLN A 232 17.66 -16.74 7.87
N ARG A 233 18.97 -16.58 8.05
CA ARG A 233 19.56 -15.83 9.16
C ARG A 233 19.12 -14.38 9.16
N ALA A 234 19.32 -13.68 8.05
CA ALA A 234 18.96 -12.27 7.92
C ALA A 234 17.44 -12.04 8.15
N PHE A 235 16.60 -12.96 7.67
CA PHE A 235 15.16 -12.91 7.87
C PHE A 235 14.78 -13.12 9.34
N THR A 236 15.37 -14.10 9.99
CA THR A 236 15.14 -14.36 11.42
C THR A 236 15.59 -13.20 12.29
N ASP A 237 16.77 -12.63 12.02
CA ASP A 237 17.31 -11.50 12.77
C ASP A 237 16.41 -10.25 12.62
N LEU A 238 15.93 -9.98 11.40
CA LEU A 238 15.00 -8.87 11.14
C LEU A 238 13.67 -9.02 11.90
N VAL A 239 13.11 -10.22 11.94
CA VAL A 239 11.78 -10.48 12.54
C VAL A 239 11.86 -10.66 14.06
N ALA A 240 13.04 -10.97 14.62
CA ALA A 240 13.22 -11.26 16.02
C ALA A 240 12.55 -10.25 17.00
N PRO A 241 12.62 -8.92 16.79
CA PRO A 241 11.95 -7.95 17.67
C PRO A 241 10.41 -8.03 17.65
N PHE A 242 9.84 -8.67 16.64
CA PHE A 242 8.40 -8.76 16.41
C PHE A 242 7.80 -10.14 16.69
N MET A 243 8.63 -11.13 17.07
CA MET A 243 8.24 -12.53 17.21
C MET A 243 7.03 -12.78 18.11
N GLN A 244 6.83 -11.97 19.15
CA GLN A 244 5.67 -12.10 20.04
C GLN A 244 4.33 -11.77 19.37
N ARG A 245 4.36 -11.05 18.25
CA ARG A 245 3.17 -10.63 17.48
C ARG A 245 2.99 -11.42 16.19
N VAL A 246 4.05 -12.09 15.72
CA VAL A 246 4.04 -12.82 14.45
C VAL A 246 3.39 -14.17 14.62
N THR A 247 2.31 -14.41 13.88
CA THR A 247 1.58 -15.68 13.86
C THR A 247 2.24 -16.69 12.90
N GLY A 248 2.80 -16.20 11.79
CA GLY A 248 3.43 -17.06 10.78
C GLY A 248 4.59 -16.39 10.05
N MET A 249 5.63 -17.19 9.77
CA MET A 249 6.76 -16.77 8.93
C MET A 249 6.86 -17.68 7.73
N ARG A 250 7.10 -17.09 6.55
CA ARG A 250 7.29 -17.82 5.29
C ARG A 250 8.54 -17.33 4.59
N MET A 251 9.43 -18.25 4.25
CA MET A 251 10.55 -18.00 3.35
C MET A 251 10.37 -18.82 2.08
N LEU A 252 10.14 -18.15 0.95
CA LEU A 252 9.80 -18.76 -0.32
C LEU A 252 10.94 -18.55 -1.33
N LYS A 253 11.12 -19.50 -2.25
CA LYS A 253 12.08 -19.39 -3.36
C LYS A 253 11.33 -19.05 -4.65
N GLY A 254 11.76 -18.03 -5.39
CA GLY A 254 11.19 -17.72 -6.70
C GLY A 254 11.15 -16.24 -7.06
N HIS A 255 10.23 -15.90 -7.95
CA HIS A 255 9.96 -14.52 -8.34
C HIS A 255 9.14 -13.82 -7.27
N THR A 256 9.69 -12.76 -6.69
CA THR A 256 9.18 -12.14 -5.46
C THR A 256 7.70 -11.75 -5.57
N GLY A 257 7.32 -11.01 -6.62
CA GLY A 257 5.94 -10.55 -6.77
C GLY A 257 4.93 -11.69 -6.94
N GLU A 258 5.28 -12.71 -7.74
CA GLU A 258 4.44 -13.88 -7.98
C GLU A 258 4.24 -14.72 -6.72
N GLN A 259 5.33 -14.96 -5.96
CA GLN A 259 5.27 -15.75 -4.73
C GLN A 259 4.46 -15.04 -3.63
N ILE A 260 4.58 -13.70 -3.51
CA ILE A 260 3.77 -12.92 -2.58
C ILE A 260 2.28 -13.00 -2.97
N ALA A 261 1.96 -12.82 -4.26
CA ALA A 261 0.57 -12.88 -4.72
C ALA A 261 -0.05 -14.27 -4.55
N LEU A 262 0.71 -15.33 -4.83
CA LEU A 262 0.27 -16.70 -4.62
C LEU A 262 0.00 -16.98 -3.14
N LEU A 263 0.93 -16.62 -2.25
CA LEU A 263 0.79 -16.77 -0.80
C LEU A 263 -0.43 -15.99 -0.28
N ALA A 264 -0.62 -14.77 -0.76
CA ALA A 264 -1.76 -13.94 -0.35
C ALA A 264 -3.10 -14.60 -0.68
N LYS A 265 -3.19 -15.25 -1.84
CA LYS A 265 -4.36 -16.00 -2.27
C LYS A 265 -4.55 -17.30 -1.45
N GLU A 266 -3.48 -18.10 -1.28
CA GLU A 266 -3.52 -19.39 -0.58
C GLU A 266 -3.88 -19.23 0.91
N GLU A 267 -3.30 -18.23 1.57
CA GLU A 267 -3.53 -17.96 2.99
C GLU A 267 -4.69 -16.94 3.22
N SER A 268 -5.42 -16.54 2.18
CA SER A 268 -6.55 -15.59 2.27
C SER A 268 -6.15 -14.32 3.03
N ILE A 269 -5.07 -13.68 2.59
CA ILE A 269 -4.57 -12.43 3.18
C ILE A 269 -5.54 -11.29 2.87
N ASP A 270 -5.88 -10.50 3.87
CA ASP A 270 -6.78 -9.35 3.76
C ASP A 270 -6.03 -8.07 3.39
N VAL A 271 -4.79 -7.91 3.88
CA VAL A 271 -3.95 -6.75 3.53
C VAL A 271 -2.47 -7.13 3.46
N ILE A 272 -1.80 -6.64 2.42
CA ILE A 272 -0.35 -6.75 2.25
C ILE A 272 0.28 -5.41 2.62
N VAL A 273 1.29 -5.43 3.48
CA VAL A 273 2.14 -4.27 3.79
C VAL A 273 3.49 -4.50 3.13
N MET A 274 3.89 -3.61 2.22
CA MET A 274 5.07 -3.81 1.39
C MET A 274 5.76 -2.49 1.02
N GLY A 275 7.03 -2.57 0.66
CA GLY A 275 7.79 -1.47 0.09
C GLY A 275 7.60 -1.35 -1.43
N THR A 276 7.76 -0.13 -1.95
CA THR A 276 7.58 0.17 -3.39
C THR A 276 8.86 0.56 -4.11
N VAL A 277 10.03 0.33 -3.51
CA VAL A 277 11.31 0.82 -4.05
C VAL A 277 11.76 0.04 -5.27
N CYS A 278 12.20 0.78 -6.29
CA CYS A 278 12.96 0.23 -7.41
C CYS A 278 14.45 0.11 -7.02
N ARG A 279 15.07 -1.03 -7.27
CA ARG A 279 16.53 -1.27 -7.02
C ARG A 279 17.46 -0.43 -7.89
N THR A 280 16.95 0.27 -8.91
CA THR A 280 17.71 1.09 -9.85
C THR A 280 17.43 2.58 -9.66
N GLY A 281 18.07 3.18 -8.72
CA GLY A 281 18.73 4.50 -8.64
C GLY A 281 18.03 5.79 -9.04
N ILE A 282 16.75 5.85 -9.36
CA ILE A 282 16.05 7.13 -9.54
C ILE A 282 15.05 7.29 -8.41
N ALA A 283 15.47 8.01 -7.38
CA ALA A 283 14.64 8.31 -6.23
C ALA A 283 13.33 8.99 -6.66
N GLY A 284 12.21 8.42 -6.26
CA GLY A 284 10.92 9.08 -6.26
C GLY A 284 10.00 8.90 -7.48
N MET A 285 10.39 8.18 -8.57
CA MET A 285 9.57 8.13 -9.79
C MET A 285 9.11 6.74 -10.25
N LEU A 286 9.69 5.65 -9.76
CA LEU A 286 9.37 4.31 -10.28
C LEU A 286 8.90 3.39 -9.14
N ILE A 287 7.80 2.68 -9.37
CA ILE A 287 7.44 1.51 -8.57
C ILE A 287 8.38 0.38 -9.00
N GLY A 288 8.90 -0.39 -8.03
CA GLY A 288 9.73 -1.57 -8.34
C GLY A 288 8.89 -2.67 -9.00
N ASN A 289 9.54 -3.45 -9.89
CA ASN A 289 8.88 -4.56 -10.61
C ASN A 289 8.12 -5.52 -9.68
N THR A 290 8.64 -5.77 -8.49
CA THR A 290 7.97 -6.61 -7.47
C THR A 290 6.63 -6.01 -7.07
N ALA A 291 6.60 -4.71 -6.76
CA ALA A 291 5.39 -4.02 -6.35
C ALA A 291 4.37 -3.95 -7.50
N GLU A 292 4.82 -3.70 -8.73
CA GLU A 292 3.95 -3.74 -9.91
C GLU A 292 3.32 -5.13 -10.09
N THR A 293 4.13 -6.21 -10.01
CA THR A 293 3.62 -7.58 -10.11
C THR A 293 2.61 -7.91 -9.01
N VAL A 294 2.86 -7.50 -7.76
CA VAL A 294 1.91 -7.69 -6.66
C VAL A 294 0.60 -6.98 -6.97
N LEU A 295 0.66 -5.69 -7.34
CA LEU A 295 -0.54 -4.90 -7.66
C LEU A 295 -1.32 -5.43 -8.88
N ASP A 296 -0.66 -6.14 -9.79
CA ASP A 296 -1.32 -6.77 -10.95
C ASP A 296 -2.03 -8.08 -10.60
N CYS A 297 -1.60 -8.76 -9.52
CA CYS A 297 -2.00 -10.13 -9.24
C CYS A 297 -2.86 -10.29 -7.99
N VAL A 298 -2.85 -9.33 -7.05
CA VAL A 298 -3.57 -9.49 -5.77
C VAL A 298 -4.95 -8.85 -5.80
N THR A 299 -5.84 -9.43 -5.00
CA THR A 299 -7.24 -9.01 -4.83
C THR A 299 -7.53 -8.50 -3.42
N CYS A 300 -6.51 -8.38 -2.57
CA CYS A 300 -6.62 -7.87 -1.21
C CYS A 300 -6.17 -6.40 -1.13
N SER A 301 -6.38 -5.78 0.02
CA SER A 301 -5.88 -4.43 0.29
C SER A 301 -4.35 -4.38 0.28
N VAL A 302 -3.78 -3.22 -0.06
CA VAL A 302 -2.32 -3.01 -0.06
C VAL A 302 -1.97 -1.73 0.67
N VAL A 303 -1.03 -1.81 1.61
CA VAL A 303 -0.35 -0.66 2.23
C VAL A 303 1.05 -0.57 1.65
N ALA A 304 1.27 0.45 0.84
CA ALA A 304 2.50 0.69 0.11
C ALA A 304 3.37 1.74 0.83
N LEU A 305 4.59 1.36 1.22
CA LEU A 305 5.54 2.22 1.90
C LEU A 305 6.71 2.61 0.99
N LYS A 306 7.27 3.79 1.26
CA LYS A 306 8.52 4.26 0.66
C LYS A 306 9.60 4.38 1.73
N PRO A 307 10.90 4.33 1.34
CA PRO A 307 11.96 4.75 2.24
C PRO A 307 11.73 6.21 2.65
N THR A 308 12.02 6.50 3.90
CA THR A 308 12.09 7.90 4.34
C THR A 308 13.27 8.57 3.61
N PRO A 309 13.07 9.73 2.94
CA PRO A 309 14.19 10.47 2.39
C PRO A 309 15.22 10.73 3.49
N ARG A 310 16.50 10.66 3.17
CA ARG A 310 17.55 11.14 4.07
C ARG A 310 17.38 12.64 4.19
N ASP A 311 17.32 13.16 5.40
CA ASP A 311 17.57 14.58 5.64
C ASP A 311 19.00 14.86 5.19
N GLU A 312 19.16 15.61 4.10
CA GLU A 312 20.46 16.10 3.61
C GLU A 312 21.06 17.14 4.55
#